data_a3975ae60e9678e7b3932fc0bee38edf
#
_entry.id   a3975ae60e9678e7b3932fc0bee38edf
#
_cell.length_a   1.000
_cell.length_b   1.000
_cell.length_c   1.000
_cell.angle_alpha   90.00
_cell.angle_beta   90.00
_cell.angle_gamma   90.00
#
_symmetry.space_group_name_H-M   'P 1'
#
loop_
_entity.id
_entity.type
_entity.pdbx_description
1 polymer ?
#
loop_
_entity_poly.entity_id
_entity_poly.type
_entity_poly.pdbx_seq_one_letter_code
_entity_poly.pdbx_strand_id
1 'polypeptide(L)'
;MESIAVTKSDRSQLIDGKPFSKPRLTKGKPDQRIVEEVLLWVASGGTLRSYCRQENKPAYTTIYNWMNRKDNKESQEFLERFSKAREMGADYIADEILEMVDEPPRLIGEDDPRIDPSWVNLTRLRCDLRLRLLAKWHPQKWSERKQIEHSGGVQITVSTGVPE
;
A
#
# COMPACT_ATOMS: atom_id res chain seq x y z
N MET A 1 21.04 -37.99 13.60
CA MET A 1 20.23 -36.98 12.84
C MET A 1 19.19 -36.45 13.82
N GLU A 2 19.54 -35.37 14.52
CA GLU A 2 18.61 -34.73 15.48
C GLU A 2 17.88 -33.58 14.80
N SER A 3 16.57 -33.71 14.76
CA SER A 3 15.64 -32.67 14.25
C SER A 3 15.52 -31.55 15.28
N ILE A 4 16.08 -30.38 14.99
CA ILE A 4 15.89 -29.19 15.83
C ILE A 4 14.52 -28.60 15.51
N ALA A 5 13.55 -28.84 16.41
CA ALA A 5 12.24 -28.20 16.36
C ALA A 5 12.38 -26.73 16.82
N VAL A 6 12.29 -25.80 15.89
CA VAL A 6 12.22 -24.36 16.21
C VAL A 6 10.85 -24.04 16.75
N THR A 7 10.74 -23.83 18.05
CA THR A 7 9.51 -23.41 18.72
C THR A 7 9.19 -21.94 18.45
N LYS A 8 7.90 -21.62 18.32
CA LYS A 8 7.33 -20.28 18.02
C LYS A 8 7.63 -19.17 19.05
N SER A 9 8.37 -19.49 20.11
CA SER A 9 8.64 -18.60 21.25
C SER A 9 9.88 -17.69 21.09
N ASP A 10 10.73 -17.92 20.11
CA ASP A 10 12.10 -17.33 20.07
C ASP A 10 12.24 -16.14 19.14
N ARG A 11 11.17 -15.37 18.89
CA ARG A 11 11.21 -14.14 18.08
C ARG A 11 11.26 -12.84 18.90
N SER A 12 11.59 -12.88 20.16
CA SER A 12 11.99 -11.69 20.91
C SER A 12 13.52 -11.60 20.88
N GLN A 13 14.06 -11.02 19.80
CA GLN A 13 15.48 -10.68 19.75
C GLN A 13 15.76 -9.64 20.83
N LEU A 14 16.46 -10.09 21.86
CA LEU A 14 17.06 -9.26 22.90
C LEU A 14 18.28 -8.57 22.28
N ILE A 15 18.21 -7.25 22.09
CA ILE A 15 19.42 -6.44 21.91
C ILE A 15 19.80 -5.96 23.31
N ASP A 16 20.98 -6.35 23.79
CA ASP A 16 21.56 -5.97 25.10
C ASP A 16 20.73 -6.36 26.35
N GLY A 17 20.03 -7.52 26.32
CA GLY A 17 19.36 -8.07 27.51
C GLY A 17 18.18 -7.26 28.04
N LYS A 18 17.72 -6.20 27.36
CA LYS A 18 16.53 -5.44 27.74
C LYS A 18 15.37 -5.72 26.79
N PRO A 19 14.15 -5.95 27.33
CA PRO A 19 12.99 -6.11 26.46
C PRO A 19 12.79 -4.82 25.65
N PHE A 20 12.58 -4.97 24.35
CA PHE A 20 12.32 -3.87 23.42
C PHE A 20 11.07 -3.10 23.87
N SER A 21 11.24 -2.02 24.58
CA SER A 21 10.15 -1.12 24.96
C SER A 21 9.92 -0.15 23.82
N LYS A 22 8.80 -0.33 23.09
CA LYS A 22 8.34 0.68 22.13
C LYS A 22 8.26 2.03 22.83
N PRO A 23 8.71 3.14 22.17
CA PRO A 23 8.68 4.45 22.77
C PRO A 23 7.26 4.74 23.29
N ARG A 24 7.16 5.21 24.55
CA ARG A 24 5.89 5.65 25.15
C ARG A 24 5.47 6.93 24.45
N LEU A 25 4.67 6.78 23.42
CA LEU A 25 4.06 7.91 22.73
C LEU A 25 3.00 8.52 23.63
N THR A 26 3.00 9.86 23.71
CA THR A 26 2.03 10.63 24.48
C THR A 26 0.61 10.20 24.12
N LYS A 27 -0.16 9.77 25.12
CA LYS A 27 -1.57 9.39 24.94
C LYS A 27 -2.32 10.61 24.36
N GLY A 28 -2.61 10.56 23.07
CA GLY A 28 -3.64 11.44 22.54
C GLY A 28 -3.28 12.34 21.37
N LYS A 29 -2.04 12.83 21.25
CA LYS A 29 -1.67 13.72 20.15
C LYS A 29 -0.68 13.06 19.19
N PRO A 30 -0.80 13.33 17.86
CA PRO A 30 0.20 12.92 16.89
C PRO A 30 1.55 13.59 17.21
N ASP A 31 2.63 12.82 17.23
CA ASP A 31 3.98 13.35 17.26
C ASP A 31 4.32 13.84 15.84
N GLN A 32 4.57 15.13 15.68
CA GLN A 32 4.82 15.76 14.38
C GLN A 32 6.01 15.17 13.64
N ARG A 33 7.06 14.74 14.34
CA ARG A 33 8.21 14.07 13.71
C ARG A 33 7.79 12.76 13.06
N ILE A 34 7.01 11.96 13.79
CA ILE A 34 6.50 10.67 13.30
C ILE A 34 5.52 10.89 12.14
N VAL A 35 4.69 11.92 12.24
CA VAL A 35 3.77 12.30 11.16
C VAL A 35 4.54 12.61 9.87
N GLU A 36 5.57 13.45 9.93
CA GLU A 36 6.39 13.79 8.76
C GLU A 36 7.11 12.57 8.19
N GLU A 37 7.70 11.73 9.04
CA GLU A 37 8.35 10.51 8.60
C GLU A 37 7.37 9.54 7.91
N VAL A 38 6.17 9.37 8.45
CA VAL A 38 5.12 8.53 7.85
C VAL A 38 4.70 9.07 6.49
N LEU A 39 4.51 10.39 6.38
CA LEU A 39 4.10 11.03 5.14
C LEU A 39 5.17 10.87 4.06
N LEU A 40 6.44 11.09 4.38
CA LEU A 40 7.56 10.87 3.46
C LEU A 40 7.67 9.41 3.03
N TRP A 41 7.56 8.48 3.98
CA TRP A 41 7.60 7.05 3.69
C TRP A 41 6.50 6.60 2.75
N VAL A 42 5.27 7.08 2.97
CA VAL A 42 4.11 6.75 2.14
C VAL A 42 4.21 7.42 0.77
N ALA A 43 4.70 8.66 0.70
CA ALA A 43 4.92 9.36 -0.56
C ALA A 43 6.00 8.70 -1.43
N SER A 44 6.95 7.98 -0.84
CA SER A 44 7.94 7.15 -1.56
C SER A 44 7.46 5.73 -1.85
N GLY A 45 6.14 5.48 -1.90
CA GLY A 45 5.56 4.18 -2.23
C GLY A 45 5.53 3.17 -1.08
N GLY A 46 6.05 3.51 0.10
CA GLY A 46 6.05 2.66 1.28
C GLY A 46 4.66 2.47 1.88
N THR A 47 4.41 1.31 2.52
CA THR A 47 3.16 1.07 3.23
C THR A 47 3.27 1.48 4.70
N LEU A 48 2.16 1.94 5.31
CA LEU A 48 2.13 2.24 6.74
C LEU A 48 2.55 1.03 7.59
N ARG A 49 2.20 -0.18 7.15
CA ARG A 49 2.56 -1.41 7.86
C ARG A 49 4.07 -1.69 7.79
N SER A 50 4.72 -1.44 6.65
CA SER A 50 6.18 -1.59 6.53
C SER A 50 6.93 -0.55 7.35
N TYR A 51 6.43 0.69 7.42
CA TYR A 51 6.96 1.72 8.32
C TYR A 51 6.94 1.27 9.79
N CYS A 52 5.79 0.78 10.27
CA CYS A 52 5.62 0.36 11.65
C CYS A 52 6.41 -0.89 12.05
N ARG A 53 6.97 -1.63 11.09
CA ARG A 53 7.87 -2.79 11.34
C ARG A 53 9.31 -2.39 11.58
N GLN A 54 9.69 -1.17 11.24
CA GLN A 54 11.04 -0.69 11.47
C GLN A 54 11.30 -0.52 12.98
N GLU A 55 12.57 -0.57 13.37
CA GLU A 55 12.97 -0.35 14.75
C GLU A 55 12.57 1.05 15.24
N ASN A 56 12.20 1.13 16.49
CA ASN A 56 11.82 2.38 17.17
C ASN A 56 10.63 3.15 16.55
N LYS A 57 9.81 2.49 15.72
CA LYS A 57 8.60 3.09 15.16
C LYS A 57 7.34 2.70 15.95
N PRO A 58 6.31 3.56 15.96
CA PRO A 58 5.06 3.29 16.67
C PRO A 58 4.33 2.06 16.10
N ALA A 59 3.44 1.48 16.91
CA ALA A 59 2.55 0.44 16.42
C ALA A 59 1.59 1.00 15.38
N TYR A 60 1.21 0.18 14.41
CA TYR A 60 0.22 0.51 13.37
C TYR A 60 -1.07 1.10 13.95
N THR A 61 -1.59 0.47 15.03
CA THR A 61 -2.80 0.91 15.72
C THR A 61 -2.68 2.32 16.30
N THR A 62 -1.49 2.71 16.75
CA THR A 62 -1.24 4.05 17.29
C THR A 62 -1.41 5.12 16.21
N ILE A 63 -0.74 4.93 15.06
CA ILE A 63 -0.82 5.88 13.93
C ILE A 63 -2.24 5.90 13.36
N TYR A 64 -2.86 4.73 13.23
CA TYR A 64 -4.24 4.62 12.76
C TYR A 64 -5.21 5.37 13.67
N ASN A 65 -5.07 5.25 14.99
CA ASN A 65 -5.87 5.99 15.95
C ASN A 65 -5.64 7.49 15.89
N TRP A 66 -4.42 7.95 15.60
CA TRP A 66 -4.14 9.38 15.39
C TRP A 66 -4.90 9.93 14.18
N MET A 67 -4.92 9.22 13.07
CA MET A 67 -5.62 9.65 11.86
C MET A 67 -7.16 9.67 12.00
N ASN A 68 -7.72 8.77 12.81
CA ASN A 68 -9.17 8.56 12.87
C ASN A 68 -9.87 9.28 14.03
N ARG A 69 -9.19 10.14 14.76
CA ARG A 69 -9.82 10.95 15.82
C ARG A 69 -10.61 12.10 15.22
N LYS A 70 -11.93 12.03 15.37
CA LYS A 70 -12.85 13.06 14.83
C LYS A 70 -12.80 14.38 15.60
N ASP A 71 -12.43 14.35 16.88
CA ASP A 71 -12.47 15.50 17.79
C ASP A 71 -11.21 16.34 17.77
N ASN A 72 -10.21 16.00 16.93
CA ASN A 72 -8.92 16.68 16.91
C ASN A 72 -8.62 17.19 15.51
N LYS A 73 -8.43 18.52 15.39
CA LYS A 73 -8.07 19.18 14.12
C LYS A 73 -6.73 18.67 13.56
N GLU A 74 -5.73 18.42 14.44
CA GLU A 74 -4.44 17.85 14.03
C GLU A 74 -4.58 16.46 13.39
N SER A 75 -5.55 15.67 13.84
CA SER A 75 -5.84 14.34 13.28
C SER A 75 -6.48 14.43 11.90
N GLN A 76 -7.37 15.39 11.70
CA GLN A 76 -8.00 15.62 10.39
C GLN A 76 -6.96 16.10 9.37
N GLU A 77 -6.12 17.05 9.77
CA GLU A 77 -5.01 17.54 8.96
C GLU A 77 -4.04 16.41 8.59
N PHE A 78 -3.70 15.54 9.55
CA PHE A 78 -2.86 14.37 9.28
C PHE A 78 -3.52 13.42 8.27
N LEU A 79 -4.80 13.15 8.39
CA LEU A 79 -5.55 12.29 7.46
C LEU A 79 -5.55 12.86 6.03
N GLU A 80 -5.77 14.17 5.88
CA GLU A 80 -5.73 14.83 4.57
C GLU A 80 -4.33 14.77 3.94
N ARG A 81 -3.30 15.08 4.73
CA ARG A 81 -1.90 14.98 4.28
C ARG A 81 -1.51 13.55 3.94
N PHE A 82 -2.00 12.57 4.69
CA PHE A 82 -1.78 11.16 4.42
C PHE A 82 -2.42 10.71 3.10
N SER A 83 -3.61 11.20 2.79
CA SER A 83 -4.26 10.93 1.50
C SER A 83 -3.43 11.48 0.33
N LYS A 84 -2.94 12.72 0.44
CA LYS A 84 -2.05 13.32 -0.58
C LYS A 84 -0.72 12.56 -0.72
N ALA A 85 -0.11 12.17 0.40
CA ALA A 85 1.11 11.37 0.39
C ALA A 85 0.89 10.00 -0.29
N ARG A 86 -0.29 9.41 -0.13
CA ARG A 86 -0.66 8.16 -0.79
C ARG A 86 -0.85 8.32 -2.30
N GLU A 87 -1.37 9.46 -2.74
CA GLU A 87 -1.46 9.80 -4.17
C GLU A 87 -0.07 9.91 -4.79
N MET A 88 0.84 10.63 -4.14
CA MET A 88 2.25 10.72 -4.59
C MET A 88 2.93 9.35 -4.60
N GLY A 89 2.70 8.53 -3.58
CA GLY A 89 3.23 7.17 -3.51
C GLY A 89 2.70 6.25 -4.60
N ALA A 90 1.48 6.49 -5.09
CA ALA A 90 0.94 5.76 -6.24
C ALA A 90 1.72 6.10 -7.53
N ASP A 91 2.07 7.36 -7.73
CA ASP A 91 2.89 7.78 -8.88
C ASP A 91 4.30 7.16 -8.79
N TYR A 92 4.91 7.18 -7.61
CA TYR A 92 6.20 6.52 -7.38
C TYR A 92 6.16 5.01 -7.71
N ILE A 93 5.10 4.29 -7.33
CA ILE A 93 4.93 2.88 -7.66
C ILE A 93 4.76 2.68 -9.18
N ALA A 94 4.13 3.62 -9.87
CA ALA A 94 4.01 3.55 -11.34
C ALA A 94 5.37 3.70 -12.02
N ASP A 95 6.22 4.61 -11.55
CA ASP A 95 7.59 4.77 -12.04
C ASP A 95 8.42 3.50 -11.75
N GLU A 96 8.29 2.90 -10.55
CA GLU A 96 8.94 1.63 -10.20
C GLU A 96 8.53 0.48 -11.15
N ILE A 97 7.28 0.48 -11.64
CA ILE A 97 6.84 -0.52 -12.64
C ILE A 97 7.62 -0.36 -13.94
N LEU A 98 7.82 0.88 -14.40
CA LEU A 98 8.61 1.15 -15.61
C LEU A 98 10.05 0.69 -15.45
N GLU A 99 10.68 1.02 -14.31
CA GLU A 99 12.04 0.56 -14.01
C GLU A 99 12.15 -0.97 -14.03
N MET A 100 11.16 -1.68 -13.43
CA MET A 100 11.14 -3.15 -13.44
C MET A 100 10.97 -3.77 -14.82
N VAL A 101 10.23 -3.10 -15.72
CA VAL A 101 10.02 -3.57 -17.09
C VAL A 101 11.26 -3.36 -17.94
N ASP A 102 12.00 -2.26 -17.69
CA ASP A 102 13.21 -1.90 -18.41
C ASP A 102 14.46 -2.61 -17.85
N GLU A 103 14.35 -3.33 -16.72
CA GLU A 103 15.46 -4.10 -16.16
C GLU A 103 15.87 -5.23 -17.12
N PRO A 104 17.18 -5.36 -17.43
CA PRO A 104 17.64 -6.39 -18.33
C PRO A 104 17.29 -7.79 -17.82
N PRO A 105 16.88 -8.71 -18.70
CA PRO A 105 16.42 -10.03 -18.29
C PRO A 105 17.56 -10.84 -17.69
N ARG A 106 17.25 -11.61 -16.64
CA ARG A 106 18.18 -12.58 -16.07
C ARG A 106 18.42 -13.71 -17.06
N LEU A 107 19.69 -14.01 -17.31
CA LEU A 107 20.10 -15.12 -18.16
C LEU A 107 20.47 -16.35 -17.30
N ILE A 108 20.20 -17.54 -17.83
CA ILE A 108 20.57 -18.84 -17.28
C ILE A 108 21.31 -19.65 -18.37
N GLY A 109 22.26 -20.51 -17.96
CA GLY A 109 23.14 -21.28 -18.83
C GLY A 109 24.47 -20.59 -19.06
N GLU A 110 25.57 -21.31 -18.86
CA GLU A 110 26.92 -20.76 -19.04
C GLU A 110 27.37 -20.79 -20.51
N ASP A 111 27.07 -21.89 -21.23
CA ASP A 111 27.52 -22.07 -22.62
C ASP A 111 26.47 -21.56 -23.66
N ASP A 112 25.18 -21.56 -23.28
CA ASP A 112 24.08 -21.11 -24.12
C ASP A 112 23.11 -20.26 -23.28
N PRO A 113 23.41 -18.95 -23.11
CA PRO A 113 22.63 -18.07 -22.25
C PRO A 113 21.20 -17.86 -22.79
N ARG A 114 20.21 -18.24 -21.99
CA ARG A 114 18.78 -18.07 -22.27
C ARG A 114 18.12 -17.21 -21.20
N ILE A 115 17.06 -16.50 -21.60
CA ILE A 115 16.27 -15.74 -20.63
C ILE A 115 15.61 -16.72 -19.64
N ASP A 116 15.75 -16.41 -18.33
CA ASP A 116 15.11 -17.18 -17.25
C ASP A 116 13.58 -17.00 -17.29
N PRO A 117 12.79 -18.06 -17.63
CA PRO A 117 11.34 -17.96 -17.66
C PRO A 117 10.72 -17.61 -16.29
N SER A 118 11.40 -18.03 -15.20
CA SER A 118 10.94 -17.74 -13.82
C SER A 118 11.09 -16.26 -13.52
N TRP A 119 12.16 -15.63 -13.99
CA TRP A 119 12.36 -14.18 -13.87
C TRP A 119 11.28 -13.41 -14.64
N VAL A 120 10.99 -13.79 -15.89
CA VAL A 120 9.95 -13.17 -16.71
C VAL A 120 8.58 -13.26 -16.03
N ASN A 121 8.21 -14.46 -15.54
CA ASN A 121 6.94 -14.66 -14.86
C ASN A 121 6.83 -13.88 -13.57
N LEU A 122 7.91 -13.81 -12.79
CA LEU A 122 7.96 -13.05 -11.54
C LEU A 122 7.81 -11.55 -11.78
N THR A 123 8.53 -11.00 -12.77
CA THR A 123 8.45 -9.59 -13.14
C THR A 123 7.05 -9.24 -13.62
N ARG A 124 6.48 -10.04 -14.51
CA ARG A 124 5.09 -9.88 -14.96
C ARG A 124 4.10 -9.86 -13.80
N LEU A 125 4.20 -10.83 -12.89
CA LEU A 125 3.31 -10.90 -11.72
C LEU A 125 3.46 -9.67 -10.80
N ARG A 126 4.67 -9.20 -10.59
CA ARG A 126 4.95 -7.98 -9.80
C ARG A 126 4.30 -6.75 -10.42
N CYS A 127 4.46 -6.55 -11.72
CA CYS A 127 3.84 -5.45 -12.46
C CYS A 127 2.32 -5.53 -12.42
N ASP A 128 1.73 -6.69 -12.73
CA ASP A 128 0.28 -6.91 -12.71
C ASP A 128 -0.34 -6.60 -11.34
N LEU A 129 0.27 -7.08 -10.26
CA LEU A 129 -0.24 -6.83 -8.90
C LEU A 129 -0.17 -5.34 -8.54
N ARG A 130 0.92 -4.64 -8.89
CA ARG A 130 1.05 -3.21 -8.63
C ARG A 130 0.02 -2.40 -9.44
N LEU A 131 -0.15 -2.68 -10.72
CA LEU A 131 -1.15 -2.01 -11.58
C LEU A 131 -2.57 -2.21 -11.03
N ARG A 132 -2.92 -3.42 -10.61
CA ARG A 132 -4.23 -3.70 -9.99
C ARG A 132 -4.43 -2.94 -8.67
N LEU A 133 -3.38 -2.78 -7.87
CA LEU A 133 -3.45 -1.99 -6.64
C LEU A 133 -3.61 -0.50 -6.94
N LEU A 134 -2.87 0.05 -7.91
CA LEU A 134 -2.99 1.44 -8.36
C LEU A 134 -4.41 1.74 -8.84
N ALA A 135 -4.99 0.87 -9.67
CA ALA A 135 -6.36 1.01 -10.16
C ALA A 135 -7.41 1.03 -9.02
N LYS A 136 -7.15 0.32 -7.92
CA LYS A 136 -8.04 0.32 -6.73
C LYS A 136 -7.82 1.52 -5.83
N TRP A 137 -6.58 1.99 -5.67
CA TRP A 137 -6.25 3.11 -4.79
C TRP A 137 -6.61 4.45 -5.41
N HIS A 138 -6.44 4.57 -6.73
CA HIS A 138 -6.72 5.79 -7.49
C HIS A 138 -7.46 5.47 -8.80
N PRO A 139 -8.74 5.07 -8.71
CA PRO A 139 -9.50 4.63 -9.88
C PRO A 139 -9.65 5.72 -10.95
N GLN A 140 -9.68 6.98 -10.55
CA GLN A 140 -9.80 8.10 -11.51
C GLN A 140 -8.57 8.25 -12.41
N LYS A 141 -7.36 7.91 -11.92
CA LYS A 141 -6.12 8.05 -12.65
C LYS A 141 -5.68 6.74 -13.33
N TRP A 142 -5.87 5.59 -12.65
CA TRP A 142 -5.28 4.32 -13.03
C TRP A 142 -6.28 3.22 -13.42
N SER A 143 -7.61 3.45 -13.33
CA SER A 143 -8.57 2.47 -13.82
C SER A 143 -8.80 2.61 -15.32
N GLU A 144 -9.00 1.49 -16.00
CA GLU A 144 -9.53 1.48 -17.34
C GLU A 144 -10.95 2.06 -17.31
N ARG A 145 -11.15 3.27 -17.83
CA ARG A 145 -12.49 3.87 -17.98
C ARG A 145 -13.20 3.16 -19.13
N LYS A 146 -14.09 2.24 -18.80
CA LYS A 146 -15.11 1.81 -19.76
C LYS A 146 -16.16 2.90 -19.85
N GLN A 147 -16.06 3.74 -20.87
CA GLN A 147 -17.12 4.67 -21.23
C GLN A 147 -18.26 3.84 -21.85
N ILE A 148 -19.27 3.52 -21.05
CA ILE A 148 -20.50 2.91 -21.56
C ILE A 148 -21.37 4.07 -22.02
N GLU A 149 -21.32 4.38 -23.31
CA GLU A 149 -22.29 5.31 -23.92
C GLU A 149 -23.62 4.59 -23.99
N HIS A 150 -24.54 4.95 -23.10
CA HIS A 150 -25.93 4.56 -23.21
C HIS A 150 -26.60 5.41 -24.32
N SER A 151 -26.43 5.01 -25.57
CA SER A 151 -27.19 5.55 -26.69
C SER A 151 -28.53 4.83 -26.82
N GLY A 152 -29.41 5.06 -25.85
CA GLY A 152 -30.77 4.56 -25.91
C GLY A 152 -31.67 5.37 -24.99
N GLY A 153 -32.63 6.10 -25.57
CA GLY A 153 -33.69 6.76 -24.81
C GLY A 153 -34.55 5.70 -24.13
N VAL A 154 -34.63 5.71 -22.79
CA VAL A 154 -35.61 4.92 -22.05
C VAL A 154 -36.95 5.61 -22.19
N GLN A 155 -37.86 5.09 -23.06
CA GLN A 155 -39.26 5.51 -23.08
C GLN A 155 -39.97 4.84 -21.92
N ILE A 156 -40.28 5.61 -20.89
CA ILE A 156 -41.18 5.16 -19.80
C ILE A 156 -42.60 5.51 -20.19
N THR A 157 -43.40 4.53 -20.63
CA THR A 157 -44.82 4.70 -20.83
C THR A 157 -45.54 4.40 -19.49
N VAL A 158 -45.98 5.43 -18.81
CA VAL A 158 -46.82 5.28 -17.60
C VAL A 158 -48.25 5.12 -18.05
N SER A 159 -48.81 3.91 -18.01
CA SER A 159 -50.23 3.65 -18.19
C SER A 159 -50.91 3.79 -16.84
N THR A 160 -51.61 4.92 -16.61
CA THR A 160 -52.53 5.07 -15.50
C THR A 160 -53.83 4.39 -15.90
N GLY A 161 -54.02 3.15 -15.47
CA GLY A 161 -55.26 2.40 -15.69
C GLY A 161 -56.41 2.91 -14.80
N VAL A 162 -56.91 4.12 -15.06
CA VAL A 162 -58.13 4.61 -14.49
C VAL A 162 -59.22 4.41 -15.57
N PRO A 163 -60.18 3.48 -15.40
CA PRO A 163 -61.32 3.40 -16.29
C PRO A 163 -62.22 4.62 -16.05
N GLU A 164 -62.71 5.24 -17.17
CA GLU A 164 -63.73 6.28 -17.15
C GLU A 164 -65.09 5.71 -16.67
#